data_5009b91639bd284e5828e15a4823369f
#
_entry.id   5009b91639bd284e5828e15a4823369f
#
_cell.length_a   1.000
_cell.length_b   1.000
_cell.length_c   1.000
_cell.angle_alpha   90.00
_cell.angle_beta   90.00
_cell.angle_gamma   90.00
#
_symmetry.space_group_name_H-M   'P 1'
#
loop_
_entity.id
_entity.type
_entity.pdbx_description
1 polymer ?
#
loop_
_entity_poly.entity_id
_entity_poly.type
_entity_poly.pdbx_seq_one_letter_code
_entity_poly.pdbx_strand_id
1 'polypeptide(L)'
;MFIPFEDLPKSSKIWIYQSERKLSDEEVQIADEILKNFIETWAAHSTPLEASYVIKYNRFIVLAVNQEHHPASGCSIDASVRVIQELEQKFKVDLLDKMNVTYKTGEFIAHKTLIDFKKMAKEKAVNGNTIVFNNLVNTIEEFEEFWEVPAAESWHSRFF
;
A
#
# COMPACT_ATOMS: atom_id res chain seq x y z
N MET A 1 -14.81 11.24 -5.98
CA MET A 1 -16.06 10.67 -5.45
C MET A 1 -15.75 9.42 -4.64
N PHE A 2 -15.94 9.48 -3.38
CA PHE A 2 -15.64 8.34 -2.48
C PHE A 2 -16.66 7.23 -2.66
N ILE A 3 -16.16 6.01 -2.91
CA ILE A 3 -16.94 4.77 -2.95
C ILE A 3 -16.32 3.85 -1.89
N PRO A 4 -17.11 3.21 -1.02
CA PRO A 4 -16.53 2.25 -0.09
C PRO A 4 -15.66 1.22 -0.81
N PHE A 5 -14.53 0.87 -0.22
CA PHE A 5 -13.54 0.00 -0.86
C PHE A 5 -14.14 -1.33 -1.32
N GLU A 6 -15.00 -1.91 -0.49
CA GLU A 6 -15.68 -3.17 -0.80
C GLU A 6 -16.71 -3.07 -1.92
N ASP A 7 -17.13 -1.86 -2.29
CA ASP A 7 -18.09 -1.62 -3.37
C ASP A 7 -17.43 -1.35 -4.71
N LEU A 8 -16.10 -1.19 -4.75
CA LEU A 8 -15.37 -1.02 -5.99
C LEU A 8 -15.25 -2.35 -6.73
N PRO A 9 -15.23 -2.34 -8.07
CA PRO A 9 -14.96 -3.56 -8.85
C PRO A 9 -13.59 -4.14 -8.49
N LYS A 10 -13.48 -5.46 -8.55
CA LYS A 10 -12.22 -6.17 -8.27
C LYS A 10 -11.11 -5.81 -9.26
N SER A 11 -11.49 -5.32 -10.44
CA SER A 11 -10.55 -4.83 -11.45
C SER A 11 -9.98 -3.45 -11.15
N SER A 12 -10.47 -2.77 -10.09
CA SER A 12 -10.00 -1.43 -9.73
C SER A 12 -8.50 -1.41 -9.53
N LYS A 13 -7.85 -0.37 -10.05
CA LYS A 13 -6.40 -0.16 -9.92
C LYS A 13 -6.08 0.29 -8.51
N ILE A 14 -5.00 -0.25 -7.93
CA ILE A 14 -4.55 0.16 -6.61
C ILE A 14 -3.11 0.64 -6.61
N TRP A 15 -2.79 1.44 -5.61
CA TRP A 15 -1.43 1.87 -5.27
C TRP A 15 -1.22 1.64 -3.79
N ILE A 16 -0.16 0.92 -3.43
CA ILE A 16 0.13 0.56 -2.04
C ILE A 16 1.35 1.33 -1.56
N TYR A 17 1.20 1.94 -0.39
CA TYR A 17 2.27 2.67 0.30
C TYR A 17 2.49 2.04 1.66
N GLN A 18 3.73 1.77 2.03
CA GLN A 18 4.05 1.14 3.31
C GLN A 18 4.86 2.07 4.21
N SER A 19 4.54 2.06 5.49
CA SER A 19 5.32 2.75 6.51
C SER A 19 6.38 1.82 7.08
N GLU A 20 7.57 2.36 7.35
CA GLU A 20 8.66 1.62 7.99
C GLU A 20 8.35 1.25 9.44
N ARG A 21 7.36 1.91 10.06
CA ARG A 21 6.89 1.62 11.41
C ARG A 21 5.38 1.60 11.47
N LYS A 22 4.86 0.99 12.53
CA LYS A 22 3.43 1.05 12.80
C LYS A 22 3.03 2.49 13.12
N LEU A 23 1.99 3.00 12.48
CA LEU A 23 1.40 4.29 12.80
C LEU A 23 0.57 4.16 14.08
N SER A 24 0.55 5.22 14.87
CA SER A 24 -0.30 5.27 16.06
C SER A 24 -1.78 5.37 15.66
N ASP A 25 -2.68 5.05 16.57
CA ASP A 25 -4.12 5.19 16.31
C ASP A 25 -4.49 6.64 15.99
N GLU A 26 -3.84 7.60 16.64
CA GLU A 26 -4.04 9.02 16.36
C GLU A 26 -3.57 9.38 14.95
N GLU A 27 -2.40 8.87 14.53
CA GLU A 27 -1.90 9.09 13.17
C GLU A 27 -2.83 8.48 12.13
N VAL A 28 -3.38 7.30 12.40
CA VAL A 28 -4.35 6.66 11.51
C VAL A 28 -5.60 7.50 11.36
N GLN A 29 -6.10 8.08 12.45
CA GLN A 29 -7.27 8.97 12.40
C GLN A 29 -7.00 10.21 11.56
N ILE A 30 -5.82 10.80 11.71
CA ILE A 30 -5.41 11.95 10.90
C ILE A 30 -5.32 11.56 9.41
N ALA A 31 -4.71 10.42 9.13
CA ALA A 31 -4.61 9.91 7.76
C ALA A 31 -5.99 9.64 7.15
N ASP A 32 -6.90 9.04 7.91
CA ASP A 32 -8.28 8.79 7.47
C ASP A 32 -8.95 10.08 7.01
N GLU A 33 -8.84 11.13 7.81
CA GLU A 33 -9.46 12.42 7.51
C GLU A 33 -8.87 13.05 6.25
N ILE A 34 -7.55 13.08 6.15
CA ILE A 34 -6.85 13.65 5.00
C ILE A 34 -7.15 12.87 3.72
N LEU A 35 -7.08 11.54 3.78
CA LEU A 35 -7.32 10.68 2.62
C LEU A 35 -8.77 10.76 2.15
N LYS A 36 -9.72 10.76 3.06
CA LYS A 36 -11.13 10.85 2.70
C LYS A 36 -11.43 12.17 2.00
N ASN A 37 -10.92 13.28 2.54
CA ASN A 37 -11.10 14.59 1.92
C ASN A 37 -10.45 14.66 0.55
N PHE A 38 -9.27 14.09 0.39
CA PHE A 38 -8.61 14.03 -0.91
C PHE A 38 -9.44 13.25 -1.93
N ILE A 39 -9.91 12.07 -1.56
CA ILE A 39 -10.65 11.19 -2.47
C ILE A 39 -11.97 11.82 -2.92
N GLU A 40 -12.64 12.56 -2.04
CA GLU A 40 -13.88 13.23 -2.41
C GLU A 40 -13.72 14.21 -3.57
N THR A 41 -12.55 14.80 -3.73
CA THR A 41 -12.28 15.80 -4.77
C THR A 41 -11.30 15.31 -5.83
N TRP A 42 -10.89 14.06 -5.77
CA TRP A 42 -9.92 13.50 -6.73
C TRP A 42 -10.55 13.33 -8.09
N ALA A 43 -9.91 13.91 -9.11
CA ALA A 43 -10.46 13.94 -10.46
C ALA A 43 -9.36 13.77 -11.49
N ALA A 44 -9.73 13.27 -12.67
CA ALA A 44 -8.89 13.23 -13.86
C ALA A 44 -9.57 14.04 -14.96
N HIS A 45 -8.86 15.07 -15.49
CA HIS A 45 -9.39 15.94 -16.52
C HIS A 45 -10.78 16.51 -16.14
N SER A 46 -10.91 16.96 -14.90
CA SER A 46 -12.15 17.50 -14.32
C SER A 46 -13.28 16.47 -14.15
N THR A 47 -13.04 15.20 -14.46
CA THR A 47 -14.01 14.13 -14.23
C THR A 47 -13.73 13.51 -12.85
N PRO A 48 -14.72 13.51 -11.92
CA PRO A 48 -14.53 12.86 -10.63
C PRO A 48 -14.19 11.37 -10.79
N LEU A 49 -13.19 10.90 -10.06
CA LEU A 49 -12.83 9.49 -10.02
C LEU A 49 -13.67 8.77 -8.98
N GLU A 50 -14.18 7.60 -9.33
CA GLU A 50 -14.74 6.69 -8.32
C GLU A 50 -13.58 6.00 -7.63
N ALA A 51 -13.34 6.37 -6.38
CA ALA A 51 -12.12 6.00 -5.69
C ALA A 51 -12.36 5.68 -4.23
N SER A 52 -11.39 5.00 -3.64
CA SER A 52 -11.42 4.66 -2.22
C SER A 52 -10.01 4.53 -1.66
N TYR A 53 -9.94 4.26 -0.39
CA TYR A 53 -8.70 3.92 0.29
C TYR A 53 -8.99 2.94 1.42
N VAL A 54 -7.95 2.28 1.88
CA VAL A 54 -7.98 1.47 3.09
C VAL A 54 -6.62 1.56 3.77
N ILE A 55 -6.62 1.54 5.11
CA ILE A 55 -5.39 1.48 5.90
C ILE A 55 -5.35 0.11 6.55
N LYS A 56 -4.30 -0.65 6.25
CA LYS A 56 -4.14 -2.02 6.76
C LYS A 56 -3.01 -2.09 7.77
N TYR A 57 -3.27 -2.79 8.86
CA TYR A 57 -2.25 -3.05 9.91
C TYR A 57 -1.62 -1.77 10.48
N ASN A 58 -2.30 -0.63 10.37
CA ASN A 58 -1.75 0.68 10.75
C ASN A 58 -0.38 0.97 10.10
N ARG A 59 -0.11 0.35 8.95
CA ARG A 59 1.18 0.47 8.22
C ARG A 59 1.04 0.75 6.74
N PHE A 60 -0.04 0.26 6.14
CA PHE A 60 -0.18 0.31 4.67
C PHE A 60 -1.35 1.21 4.32
N ILE A 61 -1.11 2.12 3.39
CA ILE A 61 -2.16 2.94 2.79
C ILE A 61 -2.37 2.42 1.39
N VAL A 62 -3.59 2.04 1.06
CA VAL A 62 -3.96 1.53 -0.26
C VAL A 62 -4.98 2.47 -0.87
N LEU A 63 -4.63 3.08 -1.99
CA LEU A 63 -5.56 3.90 -2.79
C LEU A 63 -6.10 3.05 -3.94
N ALA A 64 -7.36 3.24 -4.29
CA ALA A 64 -8.00 2.48 -5.36
C ALA A 64 -8.85 3.38 -6.25
N VAL A 65 -8.86 3.09 -7.56
CA VAL A 65 -9.65 3.82 -8.55
C VAL A 65 -10.37 2.81 -9.45
N ASN A 66 -11.67 3.01 -9.64
CA ASN A 66 -12.45 2.26 -10.61
C ASN A 66 -12.13 2.75 -12.03
N GLN A 67 -11.29 2.03 -12.73
CA GLN A 67 -10.89 2.39 -14.09
C GLN A 67 -11.96 2.12 -15.13
N GLU A 68 -12.97 1.33 -14.80
CA GLU A 68 -14.11 1.09 -15.69
C GLU A 68 -15.00 2.34 -15.81
N HIS A 69 -15.08 3.14 -14.74
CA HIS A 69 -15.80 4.41 -14.75
C HIS A 69 -14.99 5.49 -15.47
N HIS A 70 -13.76 5.73 -15.00
CA HIS A 70 -12.84 6.67 -15.61
C HIS A 70 -11.41 6.36 -15.14
N PRO A 71 -10.45 6.22 -16.04
CA PRO A 71 -9.08 5.93 -15.64
C PRO A 71 -8.42 7.14 -15.00
N ALA A 72 -7.49 6.90 -14.09
CA ALA A 72 -6.65 7.93 -13.53
C ALA A 72 -5.71 8.49 -14.60
N SER A 73 -5.48 9.80 -14.56
CA SER A 73 -4.53 10.48 -15.43
C SER A 73 -3.17 10.63 -14.74
N GLY A 74 -2.13 11.01 -15.50
CA GLY A 74 -0.83 11.33 -14.93
C GLY A 74 -0.91 12.41 -13.87
N CYS A 75 -1.67 13.47 -14.12
CA CYS A 75 -1.86 14.58 -13.16
C CYS A 75 -2.60 14.12 -11.90
N SER A 76 -3.59 13.22 -12.03
CA SER A 76 -4.33 12.70 -10.88
C SER A 76 -3.44 11.78 -10.02
N ILE A 77 -2.59 10.98 -10.65
CA ILE A 77 -1.62 10.14 -9.94
C ILE A 77 -0.62 11.02 -9.20
N ASP A 78 -0.11 12.07 -9.84
CA ASP A 78 0.80 13.03 -9.18
C ASP A 78 0.14 13.70 -7.98
N ALA A 79 -1.14 14.04 -8.08
CA ALA A 79 -1.88 14.60 -6.96
C ALA A 79 -1.94 13.63 -5.78
N SER A 80 -2.14 12.33 -6.05
CA SER A 80 -2.14 11.31 -4.99
C SER A 80 -0.77 11.18 -4.33
N VAL A 81 0.31 11.24 -5.11
CA VAL A 81 1.67 11.20 -4.56
C VAL A 81 1.91 12.40 -3.63
N ARG A 82 1.44 13.59 -3.99
CA ARG A 82 1.59 14.78 -3.14
C ARG A 82 0.88 14.61 -1.79
N VAL A 83 -0.29 13.98 -1.76
CA VAL A 83 -1.00 13.70 -0.50
C VAL A 83 -0.21 12.72 0.34
N ILE A 84 0.36 11.68 -0.26
CA ILE A 84 1.20 10.72 0.46
C ILE A 84 2.45 11.40 1.01
N GLN A 85 3.07 12.31 0.25
CA GLN A 85 4.22 13.09 0.73
C GLN A 85 3.85 13.99 1.91
N GLU A 86 2.64 14.56 1.91
CA GLU A 86 2.14 15.32 3.05
C GLU A 86 2.06 14.46 4.31
N LEU A 87 1.56 13.23 4.16
CA LEU A 87 1.50 12.30 5.28
C LEU A 87 2.90 11.88 5.76
N GLU A 88 3.84 11.67 4.84
CA GLU A 88 5.23 11.38 5.20
C GLU A 88 5.83 12.47 6.08
N GLN A 89 5.63 13.73 5.69
CA GLN A 89 6.15 14.86 6.44
C GLN A 89 5.48 15.01 7.78
N LYS A 90 4.16 14.81 7.82
CA LYS A 90 3.37 14.95 9.05
C LYS A 90 3.72 13.88 10.08
N PHE A 91 3.94 12.65 9.64
CA PHE A 91 4.23 11.53 10.55
C PHE A 91 5.71 11.22 10.67
N LYS A 92 6.56 11.86 9.87
CA LYS A 92 8.02 11.63 9.83
C LYS A 92 8.33 10.16 9.57
N VAL A 93 7.70 9.61 8.52
CA VAL A 93 7.91 8.23 8.06
C VAL A 93 8.11 8.22 6.55
N ASP A 94 8.73 7.15 6.04
CA ASP A 94 8.76 6.89 4.61
C ASP A 94 7.51 6.11 4.23
N LEU A 95 6.83 6.52 3.16
CA LEU A 95 5.67 5.83 2.60
C LEU A 95 5.85 5.51 1.12
N LEU A 96 6.76 6.17 0.46
CA LEU A 96 7.00 6.02 -0.99
C LEU A 96 8.08 5.00 -1.33
N ASP A 97 8.81 4.51 -0.33
CA ASP A 97 9.85 3.51 -0.53
C ASP A 97 9.22 2.14 -0.76
N LYS A 98 9.47 1.55 -1.94
CA LYS A 98 8.94 0.24 -2.31
C LYS A 98 10.02 -0.86 -2.33
N MET A 99 11.24 -0.52 -1.97
CA MET A 99 12.38 -1.43 -2.01
C MET A 99 12.53 -2.25 -0.74
N ASN A 100 12.06 -1.73 0.38
CA ASN A 100 12.24 -2.38 1.67
C ASN A 100 11.11 -3.37 1.95
N VAL A 101 11.38 -4.32 2.85
CA VAL A 101 10.54 -5.49 3.02
C VAL A 101 9.79 -5.44 4.33
N THR A 102 8.47 -5.60 4.25
CA THR A 102 7.61 -5.81 5.40
C THR A 102 7.19 -7.27 5.40
N TYR A 103 7.31 -7.93 6.55
CA TYR A 103 7.03 -9.36 6.68
C TYR A 103 6.45 -9.66 8.06
N LYS A 104 5.88 -10.85 8.21
CA LYS A 104 5.35 -11.29 9.50
C LYS A 104 6.32 -12.19 10.22
N THR A 105 6.42 -11.99 11.54
CA THR A 105 7.09 -12.92 12.43
C THR A 105 6.09 -13.28 13.52
N GLY A 106 5.39 -14.42 13.33
CA GLY A 106 4.25 -14.78 14.15
C GLY A 106 3.11 -13.79 13.97
N GLU A 107 2.66 -13.16 15.06
CA GLU A 107 1.62 -12.13 15.02
C GLU A 107 2.16 -10.72 14.80
N PHE A 108 3.47 -10.57 14.78
CA PHE A 108 4.10 -9.26 14.65
C PHE A 108 4.47 -8.98 13.19
N ILE A 109 4.40 -7.70 12.84
CA ILE A 109 4.83 -7.23 11.53
C ILE A 109 6.15 -6.50 11.72
N ALA A 110 7.16 -6.87 10.93
CA ALA A 110 8.48 -6.28 10.98
C ALA A 110 8.83 -5.67 9.63
N HIS A 111 9.75 -4.72 9.65
CA HIS A 111 10.22 -4.02 8.47
C HIS A 111 11.74 -4.01 8.46
N LYS A 112 12.33 -4.38 7.32
CA LYS A 112 13.78 -4.39 7.13
C LYS A 112 14.14 -3.79 5.79
N THR A 113 15.33 -3.20 5.72
CA THR A 113 15.86 -2.79 4.43
C THR A 113 16.03 -4.01 3.53
N LEU A 114 16.03 -3.80 2.23
CA LEU A 114 16.23 -4.87 1.26
C LEU A 114 17.55 -5.61 1.53
N ILE A 115 18.61 -4.86 1.85
CA ILE A 115 19.93 -5.42 2.13
C ILE A 115 19.89 -6.32 3.37
N ASP A 116 19.23 -5.84 4.44
CA ASP A 116 19.10 -6.61 5.68
C ASP A 116 18.24 -7.84 5.49
N PHE A 117 17.16 -7.75 4.71
CA PHE A 117 16.31 -8.90 4.43
C PHE A 117 17.06 -9.97 3.62
N LYS A 118 17.84 -9.56 2.64
CA LYS A 118 18.71 -10.47 1.88
C LYS A 118 19.68 -11.21 2.79
N LYS A 119 20.27 -10.49 3.74
CA LYS A 119 21.18 -11.08 4.72
C LYS A 119 20.46 -12.09 5.60
N MET A 120 19.27 -11.76 6.08
CA MET A 120 18.45 -12.67 6.87
C MET A 120 18.09 -13.94 6.09
N ALA A 121 17.80 -13.81 4.80
CA ALA A 121 17.53 -14.97 3.94
C ALA A 121 18.76 -15.87 3.83
N LYS A 122 19.94 -15.28 3.65
CA LYS A 122 21.20 -15.98 3.56
C LYS A 122 21.53 -16.71 4.87
N GLU A 123 21.22 -16.10 6.00
CA GLU A 123 21.43 -16.66 7.34
C GLU A 123 20.29 -17.62 7.76
N LYS A 124 19.32 -17.83 6.89
CA LYS A 124 18.14 -18.67 7.13
C LYS A 124 17.24 -18.21 8.29
N ALA A 125 17.31 -16.93 8.63
CA ALA A 125 16.41 -16.33 9.61
C ALA A 125 15.01 -16.14 9.04
N VAL A 126 14.88 -16.04 7.72
CA VAL A 126 13.63 -16.06 6.96
C VAL A 126 13.78 -17.07 5.83
N ASN A 127 12.66 -17.54 5.30
CA ASN A 127 12.66 -18.56 4.23
C ASN A 127 11.46 -18.36 3.30
N GLY A 128 11.27 -19.27 2.35
CA GLY A 128 10.18 -19.19 1.38
C GLY A 128 8.78 -19.24 1.99
N ASN A 129 8.64 -19.75 3.22
CA ASN A 129 7.36 -19.81 3.93
C ASN A 129 7.08 -18.56 4.78
N THR A 130 8.05 -17.66 4.93
CA THR A 130 7.88 -16.40 5.64
C THR A 130 6.82 -15.57 4.94
N ILE A 131 5.81 -15.11 5.68
CA ILE A 131 4.75 -14.27 5.09
C ILE A 131 5.30 -12.87 4.85
N VAL A 132 5.16 -12.43 3.62
CA VAL A 132 5.59 -11.09 3.17
C VAL A 132 4.40 -10.35 2.57
N PHE A 133 4.58 -9.06 2.32
CA PHE A 133 3.57 -8.22 1.67
C PHE A 133 4.07 -7.85 0.27
N ASN A 134 3.39 -8.36 -0.74
CA ASN A 134 3.71 -8.10 -2.13
C ASN A 134 3.07 -6.79 -2.59
N ASN A 135 3.77 -5.68 -2.38
CA ASN A 135 3.26 -4.36 -2.73
C ASN A 135 3.29 -4.05 -4.23
N LEU A 136 3.66 -5.02 -5.07
CA LEU A 136 3.65 -4.87 -6.53
C LEU A 136 2.32 -5.28 -7.15
N VAL A 137 1.37 -5.78 -6.36
CA VAL A 137 0.02 -6.08 -6.87
C VAL A 137 -0.65 -4.79 -7.38
N ASN A 138 -1.47 -4.90 -8.41
CA ASN A 138 -2.00 -3.76 -9.16
C ASN A 138 -3.51 -3.60 -9.11
N THR A 139 -4.25 -4.61 -8.68
CA THR A 139 -5.70 -4.57 -8.64
C THR A 139 -6.20 -5.03 -7.28
N ILE A 140 -7.48 -4.71 -6.97
CA ILE A 140 -8.12 -5.18 -5.74
C ILE A 140 -8.12 -6.70 -5.69
N GLU A 141 -8.40 -7.38 -6.81
CA GLU A 141 -8.36 -8.83 -6.88
C GLU A 141 -7.00 -9.39 -6.47
N GLU A 142 -5.94 -8.85 -7.05
CA GLU A 142 -4.58 -9.25 -6.69
C GLU A 142 -4.25 -8.94 -5.23
N PHE A 143 -4.73 -7.81 -4.73
CA PHE A 143 -4.54 -7.42 -3.34
C PHE A 143 -5.17 -8.43 -2.39
N GLU A 144 -6.36 -8.91 -2.70
CA GLU A 144 -7.06 -9.89 -1.86
C GLU A 144 -6.40 -11.25 -1.90
N GLU A 145 -5.82 -11.66 -3.04
CA GLU A 145 -5.30 -13.02 -3.24
C GLU A 145 -3.78 -13.14 -3.09
N PHE A 146 -3.03 -12.10 -3.43
CA PHE A 146 -1.56 -12.22 -3.61
C PHE A 146 -0.75 -11.18 -2.84
N TRP A 147 -1.36 -10.37 -2.01
CA TRP A 147 -0.64 -9.34 -1.27
C TRP A 147 0.08 -9.91 -0.04
N GLU A 148 -0.64 -10.56 0.85
CA GLU A 148 -0.10 -11.15 2.08
C GLU A 148 0.08 -12.65 1.81
N VAL A 149 1.28 -13.05 1.43
CA VAL A 149 1.57 -14.40 0.92
C VAL A 149 2.93 -14.89 1.39
N PRO A 150 3.18 -16.22 1.34
CA PRO A 150 4.54 -16.73 1.54
C PRO A 150 5.51 -16.12 0.55
N ALA A 151 6.75 -15.89 0.99
CA ALA A 151 7.78 -15.27 0.16
C ALA A 151 8.02 -16.04 -1.15
N ALA A 152 7.86 -17.36 -1.13
CA ALA A 152 8.00 -18.19 -2.34
C ALA A 152 6.97 -17.85 -3.42
N GLU A 153 5.83 -17.25 -3.04
CA GLU A 153 4.75 -16.88 -3.96
C GLU A 153 4.77 -15.39 -4.34
N SER A 154 5.84 -14.69 -4.01
CA SER A 154 6.00 -13.26 -4.23
C SER A 154 7.31 -12.99 -4.97
N TRP A 155 7.54 -11.72 -5.37
CA TRP A 155 8.81 -11.30 -5.95
C TRP A 155 9.99 -11.54 -5.00
N HIS A 156 9.72 -11.68 -3.71
CA HIS A 156 10.74 -11.99 -2.69
C HIS A 156 11.37 -13.37 -2.89
N SER A 157 10.76 -14.23 -3.70
CA SER A 157 11.28 -15.58 -3.98
C SER A 157 12.72 -15.57 -4.51
N ARG A 158 13.12 -14.46 -5.14
CA ARG A 158 14.48 -14.29 -5.67
C ARG A 158 15.59 -14.39 -4.62
N PHE A 159 15.23 -14.25 -3.33
CA PHE A 159 16.21 -14.30 -2.24
C PHE A 159 16.42 -15.70 -1.67
N PHE A 160 15.68 -16.67 -2.15
CA PHE A 160 15.67 -18.03 -1.59
C PHE A 160 15.99 -19.12 -2.61
#